data_8ffedf5d1f01a5fa917e22d9759089e0
#
_entry.id   8ffedf5d1f01a5fa917e22d9759089e0
#
_cell.length_a   1.000
_cell.length_b   1.000
_cell.length_c   1.000
_cell.angle_alpha   90.00
_cell.angle_beta   90.00
_cell.angle_gamma   90.00
#
_symmetry.space_group_name_H-M   'P 1'
#
loop_
_entity.id
_entity.type
_entity.pdbx_description
1 polymer ?
#
loop_
_entity_poly.entity_id
_entity_poly.type
_entity_poly.pdbx_seq_one_letter_code
_entity_poly.pdbx_strand_id
1 'polypeptide(L)'
;MGMWRSVVLWLLQRITAVMLVLLLGLHLWASNFATSWASLFRAGIGVSLLIIVLFHGLNGVRAIVLDFGIGQEARRFLSVSLVMLGVAAFLFGVFGLWPLLFTS
;
A
#
# COMPACT_ATOMS: atom_id res chain seq x y z
N MET A 1 0.67 4.32 -25.47
CA MET A 1 0.98 4.68 -24.08
C MET A 1 -0.03 4.16 -23.11
N GLY A 2 -1.35 4.38 -23.36
CA GLY A 2 -2.39 3.94 -22.46
C GLY A 2 -2.44 2.43 -22.24
N MET A 3 -2.20 1.66 -23.29
CA MET A 3 -2.26 0.20 -23.22
C MET A 3 -1.18 -0.35 -22.28
N TRP A 4 0.06 0.11 -22.43
CA TRP A 4 1.17 -0.33 -21.57
C TRP A 4 0.93 0.03 -20.12
N ARG A 5 0.47 1.26 -19.88
CA ARG A 5 0.17 1.71 -18.53
C ARG A 5 -0.90 0.86 -17.88
N SER A 6 -1.95 0.53 -18.64
CA SER A 6 -3.04 -0.31 -18.13
C SER A 6 -2.56 -1.72 -17.80
N VAL A 7 -1.73 -2.31 -18.67
CA VAL A 7 -1.18 -3.63 -18.44
C VAL A 7 -0.27 -3.64 -17.21
N VAL A 8 0.60 -2.65 -17.09
CA VAL A 8 1.51 -2.55 -15.95
C VAL A 8 0.74 -2.40 -14.65
N LEU A 9 -0.27 -1.52 -14.61
CA LEU A 9 -1.08 -1.32 -13.40
C LEU A 9 -1.86 -2.58 -13.05
N TRP A 10 -2.40 -3.27 -14.05
CA TRP A 10 -3.11 -4.52 -13.83
C TRP A 10 -2.18 -5.58 -13.23
N LEU A 11 -0.98 -5.71 -13.81
CA LEU A 11 0.01 -6.67 -13.33
C LEU A 11 0.47 -6.34 -11.91
N LEU A 12 0.74 -5.06 -11.64
CA LEU A 12 1.14 -4.60 -10.30
C LEU A 12 0.04 -4.87 -9.29
N GLN A 13 -1.22 -4.71 -9.68
CA GLN A 13 -2.34 -4.99 -8.80
C GLN A 13 -2.35 -6.47 -8.38
N ARG A 14 -2.07 -7.36 -9.32
CA ARG A 14 -2.03 -8.79 -9.03
C ARG A 14 -0.80 -9.17 -8.20
N ILE A 15 0.35 -8.61 -8.55
CA ILE A 15 1.59 -8.86 -7.80
C ILE A 15 1.45 -8.35 -6.37
N THR A 16 0.91 -7.16 -6.18
CA THR A 16 0.74 -6.60 -4.83
C THR A 16 -0.28 -7.39 -4.03
N ALA A 17 -1.29 -7.99 -4.67
CA ALA A 17 -2.22 -8.86 -3.95
C ALA A 17 -1.51 -10.06 -3.35
N VAL A 18 -0.65 -10.71 -4.12
CA VAL A 18 0.14 -11.85 -3.63
C VAL A 18 1.09 -11.41 -2.54
N MET A 19 1.77 -10.28 -2.75
CA MET A 19 2.71 -9.74 -1.76
C MET A 19 2.00 -9.38 -0.46
N LEU A 20 0.76 -8.88 -0.54
CA LEU A 20 -0.03 -8.58 0.65
C LEU A 20 -0.28 -9.82 1.49
N VAL A 21 -0.65 -10.92 0.85
CA VAL A 21 -0.89 -12.18 1.56
C VAL A 21 0.39 -12.63 2.25
N LEU A 22 1.52 -12.60 1.55
CA LEU A 22 2.80 -13.04 2.11
C LEU A 22 3.27 -12.11 3.22
N LEU A 23 3.19 -10.80 3.01
CA LEU A 23 3.62 -9.82 4.01
C LEU A 23 2.71 -9.83 5.24
N LEU A 24 1.41 -10.00 5.03
CA LEU A 24 0.47 -10.09 6.15
C LEU A 24 0.78 -11.32 6.99
N GLY A 25 1.00 -12.46 6.35
CA GLY A 25 1.39 -13.66 7.05
C GLY A 25 2.68 -13.49 7.82
N LEU A 26 3.68 -12.87 7.19
CA LEU A 26 4.96 -12.60 7.81
C LEU A 26 4.83 -11.61 8.98
N HIS A 27 3.99 -10.58 8.80
CA HIS A 27 3.71 -9.61 9.85
C HIS A 27 3.07 -10.28 11.08
N LEU A 28 2.08 -11.14 10.85
CA LEU A 28 1.42 -11.86 11.93
C LEU A 28 2.40 -12.82 12.62
N TRP A 29 3.23 -13.52 11.85
CA TRP A 29 4.24 -14.39 12.42
C TRP A 29 5.22 -13.60 13.28
N ALA A 30 5.74 -12.51 12.76
CA ALA A 30 6.71 -11.70 13.49
C ALA A 30 6.11 -11.09 14.76
N SER A 31 4.84 -10.72 14.71
CA SER A 31 4.16 -10.14 15.87
C SER A 31 3.94 -11.14 17.00
N ASN A 32 3.77 -12.43 16.66
CA ASN A 32 3.42 -13.44 17.64
C ASN A 32 4.59 -14.30 18.09
N PHE A 33 5.60 -14.50 17.22
CA PHE A 33 6.64 -15.49 17.46
C PHE A 33 8.06 -14.94 17.49
N ALA A 34 8.25 -13.73 16.92
CA ALA A 34 9.59 -13.17 16.84
C ALA A 34 10.04 -12.58 18.18
N THR A 35 11.33 -12.74 18.46
CA THR A 35 11.92 -12.29 19.71
C THR A 35 12.72 -11.00 19.51
N SER A 36 13.73 -10.76 20.33
CA SER A 36 14.39 -9.47 20.49
C SER A 36 15.02 -8.90 19.22
N TRP A 37 15.49 -9.74 18.29
CA TRP A 37 16.11 -9.23 17.05
C TRP A 37 15.10 -8.60 16.11
N ALA A 38 13.86 -8.73 16.45
CA ALA A 38 12.76 -8.51 15.52
C ALA A 38 12.25 -7.06 15.47
N SER A 39 12.74 -6.14 16.30
CA SER A 39 12.20 -4.79 16.30
C SER A 39 12.40 -4.08 14.97
N LEU A 40 13.62 -4.11 14.43
CA LEU A 40 13.93 -3.53 13.12
C LEU A 40 13.24 -4.30 12.00
N PHE A 41 13.22 -5.62 12.11
CA PHE A 41 12.56 -6.50 11.15
C PHE A 41 11.06 -6.22 11.11
N ARG A 42 10.42 -6.09 12.28
CA ARG A 42 9.01 -5.75 12.38
C ARG A 42 8.71 -4.39 11.76
N ALA A 43 9.55 -3.40 12.02
CA ALA A 43 9.38 -2.08 11.45
C ALA A 43 9.46 -2.12 9.92
N GLY A 44 10.44 -2.86 9.39
CA GLY A 44 10.59 -3.03 7.96
C GLY A 44 9.38 -3.70 7.32
N ILE A 45 8.87 -4.77 7.94
CA ILE A 45 7.66 -5.44 7.46
C ILE A 45 6.48 -4.48 7.53
N GLY A 46 6.33 -3.74 8.63
CA GLY A 46 5.24 -2.80 8.81
C GLY A 46 5.22 -1.71 7.75
N VAL A 47 6.38 -1.11 7.47
CA VAL A 47 6.48 -0.06 6.44
C VAL A 47 6.21 -0.64 5.07
N SER A 48 6.77 -1.80 4.76
CA SER A 48 6.55 -2.47 3.47
C SER A 48 5.07 -2.79 3.28
N LEU A 49 4.44 -3.34 4.31
CA LEU A 49 3.02 -3.68 4.28
C LEU A 49 2.17 -2.43 4.08
N LEU A 50 2.52 -1.34 4.77
CA LEU A 50 1.81 -0.06 4.63
C LEU A 50 1.86 0.44 3.18
N ILE A 51 3.05 0.45 2.57
CA ILE A 51 3.22 0.90 1.20
C ILE A 51 2.38 0.05 0.25
N ILE A 52 2.47 -1.27 0.39
CA ILE A 52 1.78 -2.19 -0.52
C ILE A 52 0.27 -2.14 -0.32
N VAL A 53 -0.20 -2.05 0.92
CA VAL A 53 -1.63 -1.91 1.21
C VAL A 53 -2.17 -0.63 0.57
N LEU A 54 -1.45 0.50 0.73
CA LEU A 54 -1.88 1.76 0.16
C LEU A 54 -1.91 1.70 -1.36
N PHE A 55 -0.84 1.20 -1.98
CA PHE A 55 -0.80 1.09 -3.44
C PHE A 55 -1.92 0.20 -3.95
N HIS A 56 -2.03 -1.00 -3.39
CA HIS A 56 -3.01 -1.98 -3.84
C HIS A 56 -4.43 -1.46 -3.63
N GLY A 57 -4.72 -0.91 -2.45
CA GLY A 57 -6.05 -0.41 -2.12
C GLY A 57 -6.44 0.78 -2.98
N LEU A 58 -5.56 1.77 -3.07
CA LEU A 58 -5.85 2.99 -3.82
C LEU A 58 -5.94 2.71 -5.32
N ASN A 59 -5.03 1.89 -5.85
CA ASN A 59 -5.09 1.50 -7.25
C ASN A 59 -6.34 0.69 -7.55
N GLY A 60 -6.75 -0.17 -6.62
CA GLY A 60 -7.99 -0.94 -6.75
C GLY A 60 -9.22 -0.04 -6.78
N VAL A 61 -9.29 0.94 -5.86
CA VAL A 61 -10.38 1.91 -5.84
C VAL A 61 -10.42 2.70 -7.15
N ARG A 62 -9.26 3.14 -7.62
CA ARG A 62 -9.17 3.87 -8.88
C ARG A 62 -9.71 3.03 -10.04
N ALA A 63 -9.30 1.77 -10.11
CA ALA A 63 -9.75 0.87 -11.18
C ALA A 63 -11.27 0.68 -11.15
N ILE A 64 -11.84 0.49 -9.97
CA ILE A 64 -13.28 0.29 -9.82
C ILE A 64 -14.04 1.56 -10.26
N VAL A 65 -13.59 2.73 -9.82
CA VAL A 65 -14.27 3.98 -10.15
C VAL A 65 -14.16 4.27 -11.64
N LEU A 66 -13.00 4.00 -12.26
CA LEU A 66 -12.83 4.22 -13.68
C LEU A 66 -13.73 3.31 -14.52
N ASP A 67 -14.08 2.14 -14.00
CA ASP A 67 -15.00 1.23 -14.70
C ASP A 67 -16.41 1.81 -14.83
N PHE A 68 -16.75 2.80 -14.02
CA PHE A 68 -18.04 3.51 -14.15
C PHE A 68 -18.07 4.52 -15.30
N GLY A 69 -16.96 4.68 -16.03
CA GLY A 69 -16.94 5.53 -17.22
C GLY A 69 -16.97 7.02 -16.93
N ILE A 70 -16.29 7.45 -15.89
CA ILE A 70 -16.25 8.87 -15.52
C ILE A 70 -15.48 9.70 -16.56
N GLY A 71 -15.78 11.00 -16.63
CA GLY A 71 -15.14 11.92 -17.55
C GLY A 71 -13.68 12.19 -17.17
N GLN A 72 -12.97 12.83 -18.11
CA GLN A 72 -11.54 13.07 -17.96
C GLN A 72 -11.20 13.98 -16.77
N GLU A 73 -12.02 14.99 -16.53
CA GLU A 73 -11.81 15.87 -15.37
C GLU A 73 -12.00 15.13 -14.06
N ALA A 74 -13.01 14.26 -14.00
CA ALA A 74 -13.26 13.45 -12.83
C ALA A 74 -12.14 12.46 -12.60
N ARG A 75 -11.54 11.91 -13.67
CA ARG A 75 -10.38 11.03 -13.56
C ARG A 75 -9.18 11.75 -12.95
N ARG A 76 -8.94 12.99 -13.40
CA ARG A 76 -7.85 13.80 -12.87
C ARG A 76 -8.09 14.12 -11.39
N PHE A 77 -9.29 14.54 -11.05
CA PHE A 77 -9.65 14.81 -9.67
C PHE A 77 -9.48 13.56 -8.80
N LEU A 78 -9.95 12.42 -9.29
CA LEU A 78 -9.81 11.15 -8.57
C LEU A 78 -8.35 10.80 -8.34
N SER A 79 -7.51 10.89 -9.38
CA SER A 79 -6.10 10.55 -9.27
C SER A 79 -5.38 11.43 -8.27
N VAL A 80 -5.61 12.75 -8.33
CA VAL A 80 -5.01 13.70 -7.38
C VAL A 80 -5.48 13.40 -5.96
N SER A 81 -6.77 13.18 -5.79
CA SER A 81 -7.34 12.89 -4.48
C SER A 81 -6.75 11.60 -3.89
N LEU A 82 -6.59 10.57 -4.71
CA LEU A 82 -6.03 9.29 -4.24
C LEU A 82 -4.55 9.43 -3.88
N VAL A 83 -3.79 10.21 -4.66
CA VAL A 83 -2.38 10.45 -4.34
C VAL A 83 -2.27 11.21 -3.02
N MET A 84 -3.08 12.25 -2.83
CA MET A 84 -3.06 13.03 -1.59
C MET A 84 -3.47 12.16 -0.39
N LEU A 85 -4.50 11.36 -0.57
CA LEU A 85 -4.94 10.43 0.47
C LEU A 85 -3.85 9.41 0.79
N GLY A 86 -3.18 8.89 -0.23
CA GLY A 86 -2.09 7.94 -0.05
C GLY A 86 -0.91 8.53 0.70
N VAL A 87 -0.51 9.75 0.34
CA VAL A 87 0.58 10.45 1.02
C VAL A 87 0.21 10.71 2.49
N ALA A 88 -1.01 11.22 2.72
CA ALA A 88 -1.47 11.49 4.08
C ALA A 88 -1.52 10.22 4.92
N ALA A 89 -2.05 9.14 4.36
CA ALA A 89 -2.14 7.86 5.05
C ALA A 89 -0.76 7.28 5.31
N PHE A 90 0.16 7.41 4.36
CA PHE A 90 1.53 6.93 4.53
C PHE A 90 2.24 7.68 5.66
N LEU A 91 2.13 9.01 5.67
CA LEU A 91 2.74 9.82 6.72
C LEU A 91 2.14 9.49 8.08
N PHE A 92 0.83 9.32 8.15
CA PHE A 92 0.15 8.95 9.38
C PHE A 92 0.61 7.58 9.86
N GLY A 93 0.74 6.61 8.94
CA GLY A 93 1.19 5.27 9.27
C GLY A 93 2.63 5.24 9.73
N VAL A 94 3.52 5.98 9.07
CA VAL A 94 4.92 6.08 9.47
C VAL A 94 5.03 6.73 10.85
N PHE A 95 4.23 7.77 11.09
CA PHE A 95 4.21 8.43 12.39
C PHE A 95 3.77 7.46 13.48
N GLY A 96 2.77 6.62 13.20
CA GLY A 96 2.33 5.59 14.13
C GLY A 96 3.35 4.50 14.36
N LEU A 97 4.23 4.23 13.39
CA LEU A 97 5.30 3.26 13.51
C LEU A 97 6.57 3.84 14.14
N TRP A 98 6.61 5.15 14.34
CA TRP A 98 7.79 5.83 14.88
C TRP A 98 8.30 5.21 16.18
N PRO A 99 7.46 4.89 17.17
CA PRO A 99 7.95 4.25 18.39
C PRO A 99 8.65 2.91 18.12
N LEU A 100 8.16 2.14 17.16
CA LEU A 100 8.77 0.85 16.81
C LEU A 100 10.14 1.03 16.17
N LEU A 101 10.33 2.14 15.43
CA LEU A 101 11.58 2.41 14.75
C LEU A 101 12.67 2.90 15.71
N PHE A 102 12.29 3.64 16.73
CA PHE A 102 13.26 4.37 17.56
C PHE A 102 13.23 4.03 19.05
N THR A 103 12.27 3.26 19.52
CA THR A 103 12.14 2.98 20.95
C THR A 103 12.09 1.49 21.28
N SER A 104 12.49 0.66 20.37
CA SER A 104 12.43 -0.80 20.61
C SER A 104 13.40 -1.23 21.74
#